data_9eccb4c93dfbed96151ce569e23bf173
#
_entry.id   9eccb4c93dfbed96151ce569e23bf173
#
_cell.length_a   1.000
_cell.length_b   1.000
_cell.length_c   1.000
_cell.angle_alpha   90.00
_cell.angle_beta   90.00
_cell.angle_gamma   90.00
#
_symmetry.space_group_name_H-M   'P 1'
#
loop_
_entity.id
_entity.type
_entity.pdbx_description
1 polymer ?
#
loop_
_entity_poly.entity_id
_entity_poly.type
_entity_poly.pdbx_seq_one_letter_code
_entity_poly.pdbx_strand_id
1 'polypeptide(L)'
;MTSKHQQKGSIVNRFLNSVEKIGNKLPDPSVLFFLMCVGLAIMTWVISLFNVSVKHPGTHQTIYIKNIISHDGFTMIMNDTIKNFSEFPALGLVLAVMIGIGVAEKTGYFDKLMISVVNRAPRFLILPTIILIGILGSTAGDAATIILPPLAAMLFIKIGYHPIAGLTMAYASAVGGFAANIVVGMQDTLVYSFTEPATRIVSDSIKTNVAMNWYFIAASVVVLLPTILLVTTKLIIPRLGKYDDSLMHDDHEETSSHITDKEAHALKWANISFIVTIILLIITAIPEHSFLRNAKTGSLLDDAPLINGVGLIILVVFLVPGLVYGILSKEIKNTKDLGKMFGDAVGSMGTFIVIVFFAAQLLAYLKWSNLGIIAAVKGAKLLEHQNGIIL
;
A
#
# COMPACT_ATOMS: atom_id res chain seq x y z
N MET A 1 -15.26 38.28 -24.43
CA MET A 1 -14.39 37.75 -25.54
C MET A 1 -13.31 36.90 -24.91
N THR A 2 -13.53 35.61 -24.87
CA THR A 2 -12.65 34.61 -24.23
C THR A 2 -11.64 34.12 -25.25
N SER A 3 -10.39 34.50 -25.11
CA SER A 3 -9.27 34.04 -25.93
C SER A 3 -8.98 32.57 -25.58
N LYS A 4 -9.41 31.64 -26.46
CA LYS A 4 -8.96 30.26 -26.52
C LYS A 4 -7.49 30.24 -26.97
N HIS A 5 -6.55 30.20 -26.03
CA HIS A 5 -5.19 29.76 -26.34
C HIS A 5 -5.23 28.25 -26.62
N GLN A 6 -5.35 27.88 -27.89
CA GLN A 6 -4.98 26.56 -28.36
C GLN A 6 -3.45 26.40 -28.21
N GLN A 7 -3.01 25.84 -27.11
CA GLN A 7 -1.64 25.31 -26.99
C GLN A 7 -1.51 24.12 -27.97
N LYS A 8 -0.75 24.35 -29.06
CA LYS A 8 -0.27 23.28 -29.94
C LYS A 8 0.40 22.21 -29.08
N GLY A 9 -0.19 21.03 -29.07
CA GLY A 9 0.23 19.95 -28.17
C GLY A 9 1.65 19.49 -28.40
N SER A 10 2.50 19.78 -27.44
CA SER A 10 3.81 19.13 -27.28
C SER A 10 3.63 17.61 -27.33
N ILE A 11 4.64 16.86 -27.81
CA ILE A 11 4.70 15.39 -27.79
C ILE A 11 4.33 14.87 -26.40
N VAL A 12 4.76 15.57 -25.34
CA VAL A 12 4.42 15.30 -23.94
C VAL A 12 2.92 15.36 -23.68
N ASN A 13 2.20 16.37 -24.20
CA ASN A 13 0.76 16.47 -24.02
C ASN A 13 -0.01 15.37 -24.76
N ARG A 14 0.47 14.95 -25.93
CA ARG A 14 -0.12 13.79 -26.64
C ARG A 14 0.10 12.49 -25.89
N PHE A 15 1.27 12.30 -25.32
CA PHE A 15 1.59 11.15 -24.48
C PHE A 15 0.70 11.12 -23.22
N LEU A 16 0.62 12.24 -22.48
CA LEU A 16 -0.21 12.36 -21.29
C LEU A 16 -1.69 12.12 -21.59
N ASN A 17 -2.23 12.72 -22.66
CA ASN A 17 -3.61 12.49 -23.08
C ASN A 17 -3.86 11.02 -23.50
N SER A 18 -2.86 10.36 -24.08
CA SER A 18 -2.98 8.94 -24.43
C SER A 18 -2.99 8.06 -23.18
N VAL A 19 -2.11 8.33 -22.21
CA VAL A 19 -2.08 7.63 -20.92
C VAL A 19 -3.39 7.82 -20.16
N GLU A 20 -3.90 9.06 -20.08
CA GLU A 20 -5.19 9.38 -19.47
C GLU A 20 -6.34 8.63 -20.16
N LYS A 21 -6.39 8.68 -21.50
CA LYS A 21 -7.44 8.01 -22.28
C LYS A 21 -7.42 6.50 -22.16
N ILE A 22 -6.23 5.90 -22.04
CA ILE A 22 -6.07 4.45 -21.81
C ILE A 22 -6.45 4.11 -20.36
N GLY A 23 -5.94 4.88 -19.39
CA GLY A 23 -6.22 4.70 -17.98
C GLY A 23 -7.72 4.76 -17.67
N ASN A 24 -8.41 5.76 -18.21
CA ASN A 24 -9.86 5.93 -18.03
C ASN A 24 -10.72 4.86 -18.74
N LYS A 25 -10.13 4.02 -19.59
CA LYS A 25 -10.81 2.89 -20.25
C LYS A 25 -10.59 1.56 -19.53
N LEU A 26 -9.66 1.50 -18.59
CA LEU A 26 -9.44 0.28 -17.82
C LEU A 26 -10.67 0.02 -16.94
N PRO A 27 -11.18 -1.22 -16.89
CA PRO A 27 -12.24 -1.59 -15.98
C PRO A 27 -11.76 -1.51 -14.52
N ASP A 28 -12.71 -1.51 -13.59
CA ASP A 28 -12.43 -1.65 -12.16
C ASP A 28 -11.47 -2.82 -11.90
N PRO A 29 -10.51 -2.71 -10.96
CA PRO A 29 -9.55 -3.77 -10.68
C PRO A 29 -10.17 -5.14 -10.41
N SER A 30 -11.32 -5.21 -9.73
CA SER A 30 -12.03 -6.47 -9.49
C SER A 30 -12.50 -7.13 -10.78
N VAL A 31 -13.06 -6.32 -11.69
CA VAL A 31 -13.47 -6.77 -13.03
C VAL A 31 -12.27 -7.16 -13.88
N LEU A 32 -11.18 -6.42 -13.75
CA LEU A 32 -9.93 -6.74 -14.47
C LEU A 32 -9.40 -8.12 -14.08
N PHE A 33 -9.32 -8.45 -12.78
CA PHE A 33 -8.88 -9.77 -12.32
C PHE A 33 -9.83 -10.88 -12.77
N PHE A 34 -11.15 -10.64 -12.74
CA PHE A 34 -12.11 -11.57 -13.30
C PHE A 34 -11.86 -11.83 -14.80
N LEU A 35 -11.69 -10.78 -15.60
CA LEU A 35 -11.39 -10.91 -17.02
C LEU A 35 -10.05 -11.62 -17.27
N MET A 36 -9.04 -11.40 -16.41
CA MET A 36 -7.79 -12.13 -16.47
C MET A 36 -7.97 -13.63 -16.20
N CYS A 37 -8.82 -14.04 -15.25
CA CYS A 37 -9.14 -15.45 -15.02
C CYS A 37 -9.80 -16.08 -16.26
N VAL A 38 -10.78 -15.40 -16.87
CA VAL A 38 -11.43 -15.85 -18.11
C VAL A 38 -10.42 -15.92 -19.26
N GLY A 39 -9.62 -14.86 -19.42
CA GLY A 39 -8.57 -14.82 -20.44
C GLY A 39 -7.55 -15.94 -20.29
N LEU A 40 -7.15 -16.23 -19.05
CA LEU A 40 -6.24 -17.34 -18.74
C LEU A 40 -6.85 -18.71 -19.09
N ALA A 41 -8.13 -18.91 -18.77
CA ALA A 41 -8.84 -20.13 -19.12
C ALA A 41 -8.89 -20.34 -20.64
N ILE A 42 -9.22 -19.30 -21.39
CA ILE A 42 -9.22 -19.34 -22.87
C ILE A 42 -7.80 -19.55 -23.41
N MET A 43 -6.80 -18.88 -22.86
CA MET A 43 -5.40 -19.00 -23.28
C MET A 43 -4.89 -20.42 -23.07
N THR A 44 -5.17 -21.04 -21.91
CA THR A 44 -4.75 -22.43 -21.64
C THR A 44 -5.46 -23.43 -22.55
N TRP A 45 -6.73 -23.19 -22.89
CA TRP A 45 -7.46 -23.99 -23.88
C TRP A 45 -6.77 -23.90 -25.27
N VAL A 46 -6.52 -22.70 -25.77
CA VAL A 46 -5.88 -22.49 -27.08
C VAL A 46 -4.48 -23.13 -27.10
N ILE A 47 -3.65 -22.88 -26.08
CA ILE A 47 -2.27 -23.43 -26.03
C ILE A 47 -2.29 -24.96 -25.91
N SER A 48 -3.29 -25.54 -25.23
CA SER A 48 -3.42 -26.99 -25.10
C SER A 48 -3.65 -27.70 -26.43
N LEU A 49 -4.26 -27.04 -27.41
CA LEU A 49 -4.44 -27.59 -28.78
C LEU A 49 -3.11 -27.85 -29.50
N PHE A 50 -2.04 -27.13 -29.10
CA PHE A 50 -0.70 -27.30 -29.68
C PHE A 50 0.20 -28.26 -28.90
N ASN A 51 -0.31 -28.97 -27.87
CA ASN A 51 0.43 -29.89 -27.02
C ASN A 51 1.75 -29.29 -26.48
N VAL A 52 1.72 -28.02 -26.11
CA VAL A 52 2.89 -27.29 -25.61
C VAL A 52 3.42 -27.93 -24.32
N SER A 53 4.70 -28.24 -24.31
CA SER A 53 5.40 -28.81 -23.14
C SER A 53 6.80 -28.23 -22.99
N VAL A 54 7.35 -28.36 -21.77
CA VAL A 54 8.74 -28.02 -21.43
C VAL A 54 9.32 -29.07 -20.52
N LYS A 55 10.65 -29.21 -20.51
CA LYS A 55 11.34 -30.02 -19.49
C LYS A 55 11.58 -29.14 -18.26
N HIS A 56 11.18 -29.62 -17.11
CA HIS A 56 11.41 -28.91 -15.83
C HIS A 56 12.92 -28.84 -15.54
N PRO A 57 13.50 -27.65 -15.25
CA PRO A 57 14.94 -27.50 -15.11
C PRO A 57 15.54 -28.31 -13.95
N GLY A 58 14.78 -28.52 -12.87
CA GLY A 58 15.27 -29.26 -11.69
C GLY A 58 14.94 -30.73 -11.69
N THR A 59 13.73 -31.15 -12.17
CA THR A 59 13.30 -32.58 -12.12
C THR A 59 13.47 -33.32 -13.45
N HIS A 60 13.82 -32.62 -14.53
CA HIS A 60 13.92 -33.12 -15.91
C HIS A 60 12.64 -33.76 -16.45
N GLN A 61 11.52 -33.71 -15.74
CA GLN A 61 10.24 -34.24 -16.19
C GLN A 61 9.64 -33.35 -17.26
N THR A 62 8.95 -33.95 -18.23
CA THR A 62 8.18 -33.18 -19.23
C THR A 62 6.87 -32.72 -18.63
N ILE A 63 6.67 -31.40 -18.59
CA ILE A 63 5.47 -30.74 -18.11
C ILE A 63 4.65 -30.26 -19.30
N TYR A 64 3.40 -30.70 -19.36
CA TYR A 64 2.42 -30.30 -20.37
C TYR A 64 1.52 -29.19 -19.81
N ILE A 65 1.04 -28.30 -20.69
CA ILE A 65 -0.03 -27.38 -20.36
C ILE A 65 -1.30 -28.17 -20.04
N LYS A 66 -2.02 -27.77 -18.98
CA LYS A 66 -3.33 -28.32 -18.67
C LYS A 66 -4.41 -27.31 -19.07
N ASN A 67 -5.46 -27.79 -19.73
CA ASN A 67 -6.60 -26.98 -20.15
C ASN A 67 -7.57 -26.76 -18.99
N ILE A 68 -7.79 -25.51 -18.60
CA ILE A 68 -8.74 -25.13 -17.52
C ILE A 68 -10.19 -25.41 -17.94
N ILE A 69 -10.50 -25.34 -19.23
CA ILE A 69 -11.86 -25.58 -19.78
C ILE A 69 -12.10 -27.10 -20.01
N SER A 70 -11.25 -27.98 -19.51
CA SER A 70 -11.45 -29.43 -19.55
C SER A 70 -12.31 -29.92 -18.38
N HIS A 71 -12.73 -31.19 -18.44
CA HIS A 71 -13.42 -31.85 -17.32
C HIS A 71 -12.63 -31.73 -16.01
N ASP A 72 -11.32 -32.02 -16.05
CA ASP A 72 -10.44 -31.94 -14.88
C ASP A 72 -10.28 -30.49 -14.39
N GLY A 73 -10.24 -29.52 -15.32
CA GLY A 73 -10.18 -28.11 -14.98
C GLY A 73 -11.46 -27.62 -14.28
N PHE A 74 -12.63 -28.00 -14.78
CA PHE A 74 -13.88 -27.70 -14.08
C PHE A 74 -14.00 -28.40 -12.72
N THR A 75 -13.51 -29.63 -12.62
CA THR A 75 -13.45 -30.36 -11.33
C THR A 75 -12.58 -29.61 -10.32
N MET A 76 -11.42 -29.12 -10.75
CA MET A 76 -10.52 -28.28 -9.91
C MET A 76 -11.23 -26.99 -9.48
N ILE A 77 -11.87 -26.28 -10.42
CA ILE A 77 -12.61 -25.05 -10.10
C ILE A 77 -13.66 -25.32 -9.03
N MET A 78 -14.47 -26.37 -9.19
CA MET A 78 -15.55 -26.71 -8.24
C MET A 78 -15.01 -27.09 -6.86
N ASN A 79 -13.93 -27.83 -6.80
CA ASN A 79 -13.37 -28.31 -5.54
C ASN A 79 -12.53 -27.27 -4.79
N ASP A 80 -11.77 -26.44 -5.52
CA ASP A 80 -10.70 -25.66 -4.92
C ASP A 80 -11.00 -24.15 -4.84
N THR A 81 -12.05 -23.63 -5.52
CA THR A 81 -12.34 -22.19 -5.56
C THR A 81 -12.42 -21.56 -4.16
N ILE A 82 -13.20 -22.16 -3.26
CA ILE A 82 -13.38 -21.62 -1.90
C ILE A 82 -12.09 -21.76 -1.11
N LYS A 83 -11.40 -22.89 -1.23
CA LYS A 83 -10.13 -23.14 -0.58
C LYS A 83 -9.05 -22.15 -1.03
N ASN A 84 -8.90 -21.94 -2.34
CA ASN A 84 -7.97 -20.97 -2.90
C ASN A 84 -8.18 -19.57 -2.30
N PHE A 85 -9.43 -19.18 -2.11
CA PHE A 85 -9.78 -17.88 -1.52
C PHE A 85 -9.51 -17.85 -0.02
N SER A 86 -10.02 -18.83 0.75
CA SER A 86 -9.92 -18.81 2.22
C SER A 86 -8.49 -19.02 2.74
N GLU A 87 -7.68 -19.76 2.02
CA GLU A 87 -6.27 -20.01 2.36
C GLU A 87 -5.32 -19.00 1.69
N PHE A 88 -5.85 -18.00 0.97
CA PHE A 88 -5.00 -16.99 0.34
C PHE A 88 -4.34 -16.11 1.40
N PRO A 89 -3.00 -16.07 1.48
CA PRO A 89 -2.28 -15.41 2.57
C PRO A 89 -2.63 -13.92 2.72
N ALA A 90 -2.91 -13.24 1.60
CA ALA A 90 -3.30 -11.84 1.59
C ALA A 90 -4.56 -11.56 2.40
N LEU A 91 -5.56 -12.43 2.32
CA LEU A 91 -6.86 -12.18 2.92
C LEU A 91 -6.76 -12.02 4.44
N GLY A 92 -6.25 -13.03 5.13
CA GLY A 92 -6.14 -13.02 6.58
C GLY A 92 -5.20 -11.94 7.10
N LEU A 93 -4.04 -11.78 6.44
CA LEU A 93 -3.01 -10.83 6.84
C LEU A 93 -3.52 -9.38 6.75
N VAL A 94 -4.10 -8.99 5.61
CA VAL A 94 -4.57 -7.62 5.40
C VAL A 94 -5.78 -7.29 6.28
N LEU A 95 -6.75 -8.21 6.41
CA LEU A 95 -7.90 -8.00 7.27
C LEU A 95 -7.48 -7.83 8.74
N ALA A 96 -6.52 -8.63 9.23
CA ALA A 96 -6.00 -8.48 10.59
C ALA A 96 -5.35 -7.11 10.80
N VAL A 97 -4.46 -6.70 9.88
CA VAL A 97 -3.78 -5.39 9.93
C VAL A 97 -4.79 -4.24 9.91
N MET A 98 -5.82 -4.34 9.08
CA MET A 98 -6.85 -3.30 8.95
C MET A 98 -7.70 -3.13 10.20
N ILE A 99 -7.87 -4.15 11.03
CA ILE A 99 -8.54 -3.98 12.33
C ILE A 99 -7.78 -2.97 13.20
N GLY A 100 -6.45 -3.08 13.27
CA GLY A 100 -5.62 -2.18 14.08
C GLY A 100 -5.54 -0.76 13.49
N ILE A 101 -5.15 -0.66 12.22
CA ILE A 101 -5.01 0.62 11.51
C ILE A 101 -6.36 1.33 11.41
N GLY A 102 -7.43 0.61 11.07
CA GLY A 102 -8.76 1.19 10.89
C GLY A 102 -9.33 1.78 12.18
N VAL A 103 -9.10 1.19 13.35
CA VAL A 103 -9.48 1.80 14.62
C VAL A 103 -8.70 3.09 14.85
N ALA A 104 -7.38 3.09 14.63
CA ALA A 104 -6.57 4.29 14.78
C ALA A 104 -7.01 5.41 13.81
N GLU A 105 -7.45 5.05 12.60
CA GLU A 105 -8.03 5.98 11.61
C GLU A 105 -9.39 6.49 12.07
N LYS A 106 -10.34 5.59 12.38
CA LYS A 106 -11.72 5.97 12.74
C LYS A 106 -11.85 6.74 14.04
N THR A 107 -10.89 6.58 14.96
CA THR A 107 -10.81 7.41 16.17
C THR A 107 -10.28 8.82 15.90
N GLY A 108 -9.70 9.09 14.72
CA GLY A 108 -9.06 10.36 14.40
C GLY A 108 -7.63 10.49 14.95
N TYR A 109 -7.04 9.41 15.46
CA TYR A 109 -5.67 9.43 15.99
C TYR A 109 -4.65 9.90 14.95
N PHE A 110 -4.70 9.33 13.74
CA PHE A 110 -3.77 9.73 12.67
C PHE A 110 -3.95 11.17 12.22
N ASP A 111 -5.20 11.64 12.16
CA ASP A 111 -5.54 13.01 11.77
C ASP A 111 -4.89 14.01 12.73
N LYS A 112 -5.12 13.81 14.03
CA LYS A 112 -4.58 14.71 15.06
C LYS A 112 -3.07 14.56 15.23
N LEU A 113 -2.52 13.36 14.98
CA LEU A 113 -1.07 13.15 14.94
C LEU A 113 -0.43 13.98 13.81
N MET A 114 -0.96 13.89 12.59
CA MET A 114 -0.46 14.66 11.45
C MET A 114 -0.55 16.17 11.69
N ILE A 115 -1.70 16.66 12.15
CA ILE A 115 -1.92 18.07 12.48
C ILE A 115 -0.93 18.52 13.58
N SER A 116 -0.74 17.72 14.62
CA SER A 116 0.18 18.05 15.73
C SER A 116 1.63 18.18 15.27
N VAL A 117 2.10 17.25 14.43
CA VAL A 117 3.48 17.24 13.93
C VAL A 117 3.71 18.45 13.02
N VAL A 118 2.79 18.72 12.09
CA VAL A 118 2.89 19.85 11.18
C VAL A 118 2.86 21.19 11.92
N ASN A 119 1.94 21.36 12.87
CA ASN A 119 1.81 22.62 13.64
C ASN A 119 3.02 22.91 14.54
N ARG A 120 3.77 21.89 14.96
CA ARG A 120 4.98 22.04 15.81
C ARG A 120 6.26 22.21 14.99
N ALA A 121 6.21 22.03 13.67
CA ALA A 121 7.37 22.16 12.82
C ALA A 121 7.89 23.62 12.80
N PRO A 122 9.19 23.86 12.98
CA PRO A 122 9.77 25.18 12.82
C PRO A 122 9.64 25.66 11.35
N ARG A 123 9.53 26.96 11.13
CA ARG A 123 9.19 27.54 9.80
C ARG A 123 10.04 26.98 8.66
N PHE A 124 11.34 26.79 8.87
CA PHE A 124 12.26 26.30 7.82
C PHE A 124 12.07 24.78 7.52
N LEU A 125 11.44 24.03 8.41
CA LEU A 125 11.14 22.61 8.23
C LEU A 125 9.69 22.32 7.85
N ILE A 126 8.81 23.34 7.74
CA ILE A 126 7.39 23.12 7.42
C ILE A 126 7.24 22.31 6.12
N LEU A 127 7.91 22.71 5.03
CA LEU A 127 7.82 22.02 3.76
C LEU A 127 8.37 20.58 3.83
N PRO A 128 9.61 20.36 4.30
CA PRO A 128 10.11 18.99 4.50
C PRO A 128 9.23 18.14 5.40
N THR A 129 8.66 18.72 6.47
CA THR A 129 7.78 18.01 7.40
C THR A 129 6.48 17.57 6.72
N ILE A 130 5.84 18.45 5.96
CA ILE A 130 4.62 18.12 5.20
C ILE A 130 4.92 16.99 4.19
N ILE A 131 6.04 17.09 3.47
CA ILE A 131 6.45 16.07 2.50
C ILE A 131 6.68 14.73 3.22
N LEU A 132 7.42 14.74 4.31
CA LEU A 132 7.72 13.52 5.08
C LEU A 132 6.45 12.88 5.62
N ILE A 133 5.53 13.68 6.19
CA ILE A 133 4.24 13.18 6.69
C ILE A 133 3.39 12.62 5.54
N GLY A 134 3.40 13.28 4.37
CA GLY A 134 2.71 12.78 3.18
C GLY A 134 3.21 11.39 2.78
N ILE A 135 4.53 11.24 2.66
CA ILE A 135 5.18 9.97 2.30
C ILE A 135 4.88 8.90 3.36
N LEU A 136 5.14 9.19 4.64
CA LEU A 136 4.95 8.23 5.72
C LEU A 136 3.47 7.97 6.06
N GLY A 137 2.60 8.90 5.70
CA GLY A 137 1.15 8.81 5.93
C GLY A 137 0.49 7.64 5.21
N SER A 138 1.10 7.15 4.13
CA SER A 138 0.66 5.93 3.44
C SER A 138 0.64 4.68 4.32
N THR A 139 1.41 4.66 5.41
CA THR A 139 1.36 3.59 6.44
C THR A 139 0.00 3.52 7.12
N ALA A 140 -0.68 4.68 7.22
CA ALA A 140 -1.96 4.85 7.89
C ALA A 140 -3.17 4.76 6.92
N GLY A 141 -2.98 4.25 5.71
CA GLY A 141 -4.03 4.19 4.69
C GLY A 141 -4.21 5.51 3.93
N ASP A 142 -5.46 5.86 3.62
CA ASP A 142 -5.78 7.02 2.77
C ASP A 142 -5.91 8.35 3.53
N ALA A 143 -5.81 8.34 4.86
CA ALA A 143 -6.01 9.52 5.71
C ALA A 143 -5.10 10.69 5.30
N ALA A 144 -3.83 10.42 5.00
CA ALA A 144 -2.89 11.45 4.58
C ALA A 144 -3.28 12.14 3.27
N THR A 145 -3.89 11.43 2.32
CA THR A 145 -4.31 11.99 1.03
C THR A 145 -5.49 12.94 1.15
N ILE A 146 -6.30 12.76 2.19
CA ILE A 146 -7.50 13.57 2.43
C ILE A 146 -7.19 14.80 3.30
N ILE A 147 -6.41 14.60 4.38
CA ILE A 147 -6.23 15.61 5.43
C ILE A 147 -5.05 16.53 5.12
N LEU A 148 -3.97 15.99 4.61
CA LEU A 148 -2.73 16.75 4.45
C LEU A 148 -2.80 17.86 3.38
N PRO A 149 -3.45 17.67 2.21
CA PRO A 149 -3.53 18.72 1.20
C PRO A 149 -4.24 20.00 1.67
N PRO A 150 -5.45 19.98 2.26
CA PRO A 150 -6.08 21.19 2.76
C PRO A 150 -5.30 21.83 3.92
N LEU A 151 -4.72 21.02 4.82
CA LEU A 151 -3.87 21.50 5.90
C LEU A 151 -2.63 22.23 5.36
N ALA A 152 -1.96 21.66 4.36
CA ALA A 152 -0.81 22.27 3.71
C ALA A 152 -1.17 23.57 2.98
N ALA A 153 -2.35 23.63 2.34
CA ALA A 153 -2.83 24.84 1.69
C ALA A 153 -2.97 26.00 2.70
N MET A 154 -3.61 25.76 3.85
CA MET A 154 -3.75 26.76 4.93
C MET A 154 -2.40 27.20 5.51
N LEU A 155 -1.46 26.25 5.69
CA LEU A 155 -0.12 26.59 6.19
C LEU A 155 0.68 27.41 5.19
N PHE A 156 0.54 27.14 3.88
CA PHE A 156 1.20 27.90 2.83
C PHE A 156 0.72 29.36 2.81
N ILE A 157 -0.58 29.63 2.99
CA ILE A 157 -1.10 30.99 3.19
C ILE A 157 -0.41 31.66 4.38
N LYS A 158 -0.36 31.00 5.54
CA LYS A 158 0.27 31.55 6.77
C LYS A 158 1.76 31.91 6.59
N ILE A 159 2.48 31.21 5.70
CA ILE A 159 3.90 31.49 5.42
C ILE A 159 4.12 32.35 4.17
N GLY A 160 3.03 32.86 3.55
CA GLY A 160 3.07 33.79 2.42
C GLY A 160 3.24 33.14 1.04
N TYR A 161 2.92 31.86 0.91
CA TYR A 161 2.91 31.13 -0.36
C TYR A 161 1.49 30.88 -0.87
N HIS A 162 1.39 30.61 -2.16
CA HIS A 162 0.11 30.30 -2.78
C HIS A 162 -0.44 28.94 -2.27
N PRO A 163 -1.72 28.85 -1.83
CA PRO A 163 -2.30 27.63 -1.23
C PRO A 163 -2.27 26.43 -2.17
N ILE A 164 -2.43 26.62 -3.49
CA ILE A 164 -2.34 25.56 -4.48
C ILE A 164 -0.95 24.89 -4.46
N ALA A 165 0.13 25.62 -4.15
CA ALA A 165 1.46 25.03 -4.02
C ALA A 165 1.52 24.08 -2.83
N GLY A 166 0.90 24.43 -1.71
CA GLY A 166 0.81 23.56 -0.52
C GLY A 166 -0.03 22.31 -0.81
N LEU A 167 -1.20 22.51 -1.39
CA LEU A 167 -2.11 21.42 -1.77
C LEU A 167 -1.45 20.44 -2.72
N THR A 168 -0.84 20.91 -3.79
CA THR A 168 -0.18 20.05 -4.79
C THR A 168 1.05 19.34 -4.22
N MET A 169 1.85 20.00 -3.38
CA MET A 169 2.99 19.41 -2.70
C MET A 169 2.56 18.27 -1.77
N ALA A 170 1.56 18.51 -0.94
CA ALA A 170 1.06 17.53 0.01
C ALA A 170 0.43 16.33 -0.71
N TYR A 171 -0.38 16.58 -1.73
CA TYR A 171 -0.98 15.52 -2.55
C TYR A 171 0.08 14.71 -3.30
N ALA A 172 1.06 15.36 -3.91
CA ALA A 172 2.18 14.67 -4.57
C ALA A 172 3.01 13.83 -3.57
N SER A 173 3.15 14.29 -2.34
CA SER A 173 3.84 13.54 -1.28
C SER A 173 3.06 12.30 -0.85
N ALA A 174 1.75 12.44 -0.64
CA ALA A 174 0.90 11.34 -0.17
C ALA A 174 0.66 10.30 -1.27
N VAL A 175 0.38 10.73 -2.50
CA VAL A 175 0.08 9.81 -3.62
C VAL A 175 1.35 9.36 -4.34
N GLY A 176 2.27 10.29 -4.63
CA GLY A 176 3.54 9.96 -5.30
C GLY A 176 4.51 9.20 -4.39
N GLY A 177 4.42 9.44 -3.07
CA GLY A 177 5.20 8.73 -2.06
C GLY A 177 4.54 7.47 -1.49
N PHE A 178 3.42 7.05 -2.03
CA PHE A 178 2.54 6.02 -1.45
C PHE A 178 3.21 4.69 -1.13
N ALA A 179 4.19 4.27 -1.92
CA ALA A 179 4.95 3.04 -1.70
C ALA A 179 6.29 3.26 -0.98
N ALA A 180 6.68 4.52 -0.73
CA ALA A 180 7.91 4.84 -0.01
C ALA A 180 7.64 4.94 1.49
N ASN A 181 8.43 4.24 2.30
CA ASN A 181 8.22 4.23 3.74
C ASN A 181 9.51 3.90 4.50
N ILE A 182 9.57 4.25 5.78
CA ILE A 182 10.67 3.86 6.68
C ILE A 182 10.26 2.63 7.51
N VAL A 183 8.96 2.41 7.66
CA VAL A 183 8.39 1.33 8.46
C VAL A 183 7.64 0.38 7.53
N VAL A 184 7.70 -0.93 7.81
CA VAL A 184 6.86 -1.90 7.13
C VAL A 184 5.40 -1.61 7.48
N GLY A 185 4.61 -1.34 6.46
CA GLY A 185 3.21 -0.91 6.60
C GLY A 185 2.23 -1.84 5.89
N MET A 186 1.00 -1.33 5.75
CA MET A 186 -0.09 -2.04 5.07
C MET A 186 0.27 -2.40 3.62
N GLN A 187 0.93 -1.49 2.90
CA GLN A 187 1.30 -1.68 1.49
C GLN A 187 2.29 -2.82 1.30
N ASP A 188 3.32 -2.91 2.17
CA ASP A 188 4.30 -3.99 2.12
C ASP A 188 3.64 -5.35 2.36
N THR A 189 2.75 -5.39 3.33
CA THR A 189 1.95 -6.57 3.68
C THR A 189 1.08 -7.00 2.50
N LEU A 190 0.41 -6.05 1.85
CA LEU A 190 -0.45 -6.30 0.70
C LEU A 190 0.36 -6.82 -0.50
N VAL A 191 1.44 -6.15 -0.86
CA VAL A 191 2.30 -6.55 -1.99
C VAL A 191 2.95 -7.92 -1.71
N TYR A 192 3.45 -8.14 -0.50
CA TYR A 192 4.02 -9.43 -0.09
C TYR A 192 3.02 -10.57 -0.25
N SER A 193 1.77 -10.35 0.14
CA SER A 193 0.73 -11.37 0.09
C SER A 193 0.41 -11.89 -1.31
N PHE A 194 0.66 -11.09 -2.35
CA PHE A 194 0.61 -11.52 -3.74
C PHE A 194 1.95 -12.08 -4.24
N THR A 195 3.06 -11.53 -3.77
CA THR A 195 4.40 -11.91 -4.24
C THR A 195 4.78 -13.30 -3.74
N GLU A 196 4.52 -13.62 -2.47
CA GLU A 196 4.87 -14.90 -1.87
C GLU A 196 4.22 -16.09 -2.60
N PRO A 197 2.91 -16.15 -2.85
CA PRO A 197 2.33 -17.23 -3.66
C PRO A 197 2.85 -17.27 -5.09
N ALA A 198 3.15 -16.12 -5.70
CA ALA A 198 3.70 -16.04 -7.05
C ALA A 198 5.13 -16.62 -7.13
N THR A 199 5.99 -16.36 -6.13
CA THR A 199 7.35 -16.92 -6.09
C THR A 199 7.33 -18.44 -5.96
N ARG A 200 6.38 -19.00 -5.21
CA ARG A 200 6.23 -20.45 -5.07
C ARG A 200 5.82 -21.17 -6.37
N ILE A 201 5.24 -20.44 -7.34
CA ILE A 201 4.98 -20.99 -8.68
C ILE A 201 6.31 -21.26 -9.43
N VAL A 202 7.32 -20.42 -9.18
CA VAL A 202 8.63 -20.51 -9.84
C VAL A 202 9.54 -21.51 -9.10
N SER A 203 9.64 -21.38 -7.77
CA SER A 203 10.46 -22.24 -6.92
C SER A 203 10.08 -22.14 -5.45
N ASP A 204 9.89 -23.28 -4.80
CA ASP A 204 9.66 -23.33 -3.34
C ASP A 204 10.90 -22.98 -2.51
N SER A 205 12.09 -22.92 -3.13
CA SER A 205 13.35 -22.58 -2.45
C SER A 205 13.56 -21.08 -2.23
N ILE A 206 12.78 -20.23 -2.91
CA ILE A 206 12.89 -18.76 -2.78
C ILE A 206 12.27 -18.35 -1.45
N LYS A 207 13.12 -17.90 -0.54
CA LYS A 207 12.67 -17.33 0.74
C LYS A 207 12.24 -15.89 0.55
N THR A 208 11.00 -15.58 0.92
CA THR A 208 10.43 -14.23 0.91
C THR A 208 9.96 -13.86 2.30
N ASN A 209 9.93 -12.57 2.61
CA ASN A 209 9.33 -12.04 3.83
C ASN A 209 8.73 -10.66 3.56
N VAL A 210 7.90 -10.16 4.46
CA VAL A 210 7.20 -8.87 4.30
C VAL A 210 8.17 -7.70 4.18
N ALA A 211 9.35 -7.78 4.80
CA ALA A 211 10.36 -6.73 4.79
C ALA A 211 11.39 -6.86 3.64
N MET A 212 11.21 -7.79 2.70
CA MET A 212 12.20 -8.05 1.63
C MET A 212 12.53 -6.82 0.79
N ASN A 213 11.60 -5.88 0.67
CA ASN A 213 11.76 -4.66 -0.11
C ASN A 213 12.10 -3.43 0.75
N TRP A 214 12.28 -3.61 2.07
CA TRP A 214 12.42 -2.52 3.04
C TRP A 214 13.56 -1.55 2.71
N TYR A 215 14.72 -2.05 2.30
CA TYR A 215 15.85 -1.20 1.94
C TYR A 215 15.53 -0.26 0.78
N PHE A 216 14.83 -0.77 -0.23
CA PHE A 216 14.44 0.02 -1.40
C PHE A 216 13.40 1.08 -1.03
N ILE A 217 12.37 0.74 -0.28
CA ILE A 217 11.32 1.69 0.12
C ILE A 217 11.87 2.77 1.06
N ALA A 218 12.79 2.41 1.97
CA ALA A 218 13.46 3.39 2.84
C ALA A 218 14.38 4.33 2.06
N ALA A 219 15.15 3.81 1.11
CA ALA A 219 15.97 4.62 0.21
C ALA A 219 15.11 5.55 -0.66
N SER A 220 13.93 5.11 -1.08
CA SER A 220 12.99 5.92 -1.87
C SER A 220 12.56 7.19 -1.14
N VAL A 221 12.39 7.15 0.19
CA VAL A 221 12.08 8.35 1.00
C VAL A 221 13.18 9.39 0.88
N VAL A 222 14.45 8.95 0.94
CA VAL A 222 15.63 9.84 0.85
C VAL A 222 15.71 10.52 -0.52
N VAL A 223 15.22 9.88 -1.59
CA VAL A 223 15.20 10.43 -2.94
C VAL A 223 13.95 11.30 -3.16
N LEU A 224 12.77 10.84 -2.75
CA LEU A 224 11.51 11.52 -3.01
C LEU A 224 11.38 12.84 -2.25
N LEU A 225 11.80 12.87 -0.97
CA LEU A 225 11.69 14.08 -0.15
C LEU A 225 12.41 15.28 -0.78
N PRO A 226 13.73 15.23 -1.11
CA PRO A 226 14.38 16.35 -1.75
C PRO A 226 13.85 16.63 -3.16
N THR A 227 13.42 15.62 -3.90
CA THR A 227 12.86 15.80 -5.25
C THR A 227 11.57 16.60 -5.20
N ILE A 228 10.62 16.23 -4.35
CA ILE A 228 9.35 16.96 -4.17
C ILE A 228 9.62 18.38 -3.66
N LEU A 229 10.56 18.53 -2.70
CA LEU A 229 10.95 19.83 -2.16
C LEU A 229 11.54 20.75 -3.26
N LEU A 230 12.45 20.23 -4.08
CA LEU A 230 13.05 20.97 -5.20
C LEU A 230 12.01 21.37 -6.25
N VAL A 231 11.15 20.45 -6.67
CA VAL A 231 10.08 20.73 -7.63
C VAL A 231 9.13 21.80 -7.07
N THR A 232 8.72 21.67 -5.83
CA THR A 232 7.83 22.63 -5.18
C THR A 232 8.46 24.01 -5.09
N THR A 233 9.69 24.10 -4.58
CA THR A 233 10.36 25.40 -4.34
C THR A 233 10.88 26.05 -5.60
N LYS A 234 11.35 25.29 -6.59
CA LYS A 234 11.99 25.83 -7.80
C LYS A 234 11.05 25.94 -9.01
N LEU A 235 9.97 25.15 -9.06
CA LEU A 235 9.06 25.15 -10.20
C LEU A 235 7.65 25.62 -9.81
N ILE A 236 7.02 25.07 -8.76
CA ILE A 236 5.63 25.30 -8.46
C ILE A 236 5.44 26.69 -7.82
N ILE A 237 6.15 26.98 -6.72
CA ILE A 237 6.03 28.27 -6.02
C ILE A 237 6.33 29.46 -6.94
N PRO A 238 7.46 29.49 -7.71
CA PRO A 238 7.73 30.59 -8.61
C PRO A 238 6.69 30.77 -9.73
N ARG A 239 6.09 29.65 -10.19
CA ARG A 239 5.09 29.68 -11.28
C ARG A 239 3.73 30.19 -10.84
N LEU A 240 3.34 29.94 -9.59
CA LEU A 240 2.05 30.38 -9.03
C LEU A 240 2.10 31.83 -8.52
N GLY A 241 3.30 32.32 -8.16
CA GLY A 241 3.47 33.68 -7.63
C GLY A 241 2.92 33.83 -6.21
N LYS A 242 2.72 35.07 -5.80
CA LYS A 242 2.13 35.40 -4.50
C LYS A 242 0.62 35.22 -4.53
N TYR A 243 0.07 34.75 -3.42
CA TYR A 243 -1.37 34.67 -3.23
C TYR A 243 -1.93 36.09 -2.96
N ASP A 244 -3.08 36.39 -3.54
CA ASP A 244 -3.81 37.65 -3.29
C ASP A 244 -4.78 37.41 -2.12
N ASP A 245 -4.44 37.97 -0.96
CA ASP A 245 -5.22 37.81 0.28
C ASP A 245 -6.63 38.45 0.17
N SER A 246 -6.86 39.32 -0.83
CA SER A 246 -8.20 39.90 -1.08
C SER A 246 -9.23 38.88 -1.57
N LEU A 247 -8.78 37.70 -1.99
CA LEU A 247 -9.63 36.59 -2.43
C LEU A 247 -10.07 35.67 -1.27
N MET A 248 -9.60 35.90 -0.06
CA MET A 248 -10.11 35.23 1.12
C MET A 248 -11.53 35.70 1.41
N HIS A 249 -12.51 34.86 1.18
CA HIS A 249 -13.83 35.03 1.77
C HIS A 249 -13.77 34.58 3.22
N ASP A 250 -14.34 35.35 4.14
CA ASP A 250 -14.36 35.10 5.60
C ASP A 250 -15.10 33.81 6.02
N ASP A 251 -15.63 33.05 5.07
CA ASP A 251 -16.42 31.83 5.32
C ASP A 251 -15.59 30.53 5.47
N HIS A 252 -14.26 30.63 5.57
CA HIS A 252 -13.49 29.44 5.93
C HIS A 252 -13.67 29.18 7.42
N GLU A 253 -14.67 28.36 7.74
CA GLU A 253 -14.76 27.66 9.01
C GLU A 253 -13.37 27.18 9.41
N GLU A 254 -12.91 27.58 10.59
CA GLU A 254 -11.65 27.16 11.24
C GLU A 254 -11.58 25.65 11.54
N THR A 255 -12.26 24.85 10.74
CA THR A 255 -12.79 23.54 11.10
C THR A 255 -11.78 22.39 11.07
N SER A 256 -10.48 22.55 10.85
CA SER A 256 -9.64 21.34 10.86
C SER A 256 -8.22 21.47 11.42
N SER A 257 -7.73 22.67 11.67
CA SER A 257 -6.32 22.83 12.11
C SER A 257 -6.13 22.94 13.63
N HIS A 258 -7.21 23.07 14.40
CA HIS A 258 -7.14 23.22 15.85
C HIS A 258 -7.23 21.87 16.56
N ILE A 259 -6.31 21.64 17.49
CA ILE A 259 -6.34 20.50 18.43
C ILE A 259 -6.82 21.07 19.76
N THR A 260 -7.93 20.59 20.26
CA THR A 260 -8.44 20.97 21.59
C THR A 260 -7.53 20.42 22.70
N ASP A 261 -7.55 21.01 23.89
CA ASP A 261 -6.74 20.55 25.04
C ASP A 261 -7.01 19.08 25.37
N LYS A 262 -8.24 18.64 25.21
CA LYS A 262 -8.64 17.25 25.41
C LYS A 262 -8.04 16.30 24.37
N GLU A 263 -8.08 16.68 23.11
CA GLU A 263 -7.46 15.91 22.02
C GLU A 263 -5.93 15.91 22.16
N ALA A 264 -5.32 17.03 22.59
CA ALA A 264 -3.89 17.11 22.86
C ALA A 264 -3.47 16.17 23.99
N HIS A 265 -4.28 16.08 25.06
CA HIS A 265 -4.07 15.15 26.16
C HIS A 265 -4.21 13.69 25.69
N ALA A 266 -5.27 13.37 24.93
CA ALA A 266 -5.49 12.05 24.36
C ALA A 266 -4.33 11.64 23.43
N LEU A 267 -3.89 12.56 22.56
CA LEU A 267 -2.78 12.34 21.62
C LEU A 267 -1.46 12.07 22.35
N LYS A 268 -1.20 12.79 23.44
CA LYS A 268 0.00 12.57 24.27
C LYS A 268 0.04 11.14 24.80
N TRP A 269 -1.04 10.66 25.39
CA TRP A 269 -1.09 9.31 25.95
C TRP A 269 -1.11 8.22 24.88
N ALA A 270 -1.76 8.48 23.74
CA ALA A 270 -1.71 7.59 22.60
C ALA A 270 -0.27 7.43 22.06
N ASN A 271 0.47 8.52 21.91
CA ASN A 271 1.87 8.48 21.49
C ASN A 271 2.76 7.77 22.52
N ILE A 272 2.52 7.99 23.83
CA ILE A 272 3.24 7.24 24.88
C ILE A 272 2.92 5.74 24.77
N SER A 273 1.66 5.37 24.60
CA SER A 273 1.26 3.97 24.45
C SER A 273 1.88 3.32 23.19
N PHE A 274 1.96 4.05 22.07
CA PHE A 274 2.66 3.60 20.88
C PHE A 274 4.14 3.29 21.18
N ILE A 275 4.85 4.23 21.80
CA ILE A 275 6.27 4.06 22.17
C ILE A 275 6.45 2.89 23.13
N VAL A 276 5.58 2.79 24.15
CA VAL A 276 5.62 1.68 25.13
C VAL A 276 5.40 0.33 24.42
N THR A 277 4.45 0.25 23.49
CA THR A 277 4.20 -0.97 22.71
C THR A 277 5.43 -1.38 21.90
N ILE A 278 6.09 -0.44 21.23
CA ILE A 278 7.32 -0.71 20.49
C ILE A 278 8.46 -1.16 21.43
N ILE A 279 8.64 -0.48 22.56
CA ILE A 279 9.65 -0.85 23.56
C ILE A 279 9.41 -2.26 24.10
N LEU A 280 8.16 -2.59 24.44
CA LEU A 280 7.79 -3.93 24.90
C LEU A 280 8.08 -4.99 23.83
N LEU A 281 7.77 -4.71 22.57
CA LEU A 281 8.08 -5.60 21.46
C LEU A 281 9.60 -5.83 21.33
N ILE A 282 10.40 -4.77 21.41
CA ILE A 282 11.85 -4.87 21.37
C ILE A 282 12.37 -5.68 22.57
N ILE A 283 11.93 -5.38 23.79
CA ILE A 283 12.34 -6.09 25.01
C ILE A 283 12.00 -7.59 24.89
N THR A 284 10.85 -7.93 24.36
CA THR A 284 10.46 -9.34 24.16
C THR A 284 11.26 -10.03 23.06
N ALA A 285 11.83 -9.30 22.10
CA ALA A 285 12.65 -9.84 21.02
C ALA A 285 14.12 -10.11 21.41
N ILE A 286 14.64 -9.42 22.45
CA ILE A 286 16.07 -9.49 22.87
C ILE A 286 16.48 -10.88 23.38
N PRO A 287 15.74 -11.55 24.29
CA PRO A 287 16.18 -12.82 24.86
C PRO A 287 16.44 -13.91 23.80
N GLU A 288 17.47 -14.72 24.01
CA GLU A 288 17.81 -15.83 23.11
C GLU A 288 16.68 -16.87 22.98
N HIS A 289 15.92 -17.08 24.08
CA HIS A 289 14.74 -17.98 24.10
C HIS A 289 13.42 -17.24 23.93
N SER A 290 13.42 -16.08 23.27
CA SER A 290 12.19 -15.34 22.99
C SER A 290 11.25 -16.17 22.10
N PHE A 291 9.95 -16.10 22.39
CA PHE A 291 8.91 -16.68 21.54
C PHE A 291 8.81 -16.01 20.15
N LEU A 292 9.45 -14.85 19.97
CA LEU A 292 9.55 -14.15 18.68
C LEU A 292 10.67 -14.69 17.79
N ARG A 293 11.57 -15.50 18.32
CA ARG A 293 12.71 -16.10 17.60
C ARG A 293 12.38 -17.48 17.07
N ASN A 294 13.03 -17.88 16.02
CA ASN A 294 13.01 -19.25 15.55
C ASN A 294 13.61 -20.17 16.63
N ALA A 295 12.85 -21.15 17.11
CA ALA A 295 13.26 -22.04 18.19
C ALA A 295 14.49 -22.90 17.86
N LYS A 296 14.78 -23.15 16.56
CA LYS A 296 15.90 -24.00 16.12
C LYS A 296 17.16 -23.19 15.83
N THR A 297 17.02 -22.01 15.23
CA THR A 297 18.17 -21.20 14.74
C THR A 297 18.47 -19.98 15.63
N GLY A 298 17.54 -19.61 16.54
CA GLY A 298 17.63 -18.38 17.31
C GLY A 298 17.45 -17.09 16.47
N SER A 299 17.24 -17.22 15.15
CA SER A 299 17.09 -16.08 14.24
C SER A 299 15.79 -15.32 14.50
N LEU A 300 15.83 -13.98 14.37
CA LEU A 300 14.65 -13.11 14.36
C LEU A 300 14.04 -12.95 12.95
N LEU A 301 14.78 -13.34 11.90
CA LEU A 301 14.40 -13.08 10.52
C LEU A 301 14.06 -14.36 9.75
N ASP A 302 14.83 -15.44 9.95
CA ASP A 302 14.64 -16.70 9.22
C ASP A 302 13.59 -17.59 9.86
N ASP A 303 12.42 -17.71 9.20
CA ASP A 303 11.27 -18.51 9.66
C ASP A 303 10.90 -18.24 11.14
N ALA A 304 11.09 -17.00 11.57
CA ALA A 304 10.85 -16.58 12.94
C ALA A 304 9.39 -16.19 13.14
N PRO A 305 8.79 -16.48 14.32
CA PRO A 305 7.46 -15.99 14.66
C PRO A 305 7.31 -14.47 14.57
N LEU A 306 8.39 -13.70 14.77
CA LEU A 306 8.40 -12.24 14.54
C LEU A 306 7.97 -11.88 13.10
N ILE A 307 8.51 -12.57 12.12
CA ILE A 307 8.21 -12.32 10.70
C ILE A 307 6.89 -12.94 10.29
N ASN A 308 6.64 -14.19 10.71
CA ASN A 308 5.39 -14.89 10.39
C ASN A 308 4.18 -14.23 11.06
N GLY A 309 4.36 -13.64 12.25
CA GLY A 309 3.34 -12.91 12.99
C GLY A 309 3.29 -11.40 12.75
N VAL A 310 3.98 -10.88 11.73
CA VAL A 310 4.10 -9.43 11.48
C VAL A 310 2.74 -8.73 11.36
N GLY A 311 1.73 -9.38 10.79
CA GLY A 311 0.37 -8.83 10.70
C GLY A 311 -0.26 -8.59 12.08
N LEU A 312 -0.09 -9.54 13.01
CA LEU A 312 -0.56 -9.36 14.39
C LEU A 312 0.22 -8.25 15.11
N ILE A 313 1.52 -8.16 14.86
CA ILE A 313 2.36 -7.10 15.44
C ILE A 313 1.88 -5.73 14.96
N ILE A 314 1.67 -5.55 13.67
CA ILE A 314 1.16 -4.29 13.10
C ILE A 314 -0.23 -3.97 13.67
N LEU A 315 -1.12 -4.98 13.74
CA LEU A 315 -2.43 -4.82 14.37
C LEU A 315 -2.29 -4.23 15.78
N VAL A 316 -1.49 -4.84 16.64
CA VAL A 316 -1.34 -4.40 18.06
C VAL A 316 -0.69 -3.03 18.15
N VAL A 317 0.35 -2.78 17.35
CA VAL A 317 1.10 -1.51 17.34
C VAL A 317 0.20 -0.32 17.00
N PHE A 318 -0.80 -0.48 16.14
CA PHE A 318 -1.73 0.59 15.78
C PHE A 318 -3.04 0.55 16.58
N LEU A 319 -3.53 -0.63 16.97
CA LEU A 319 -4.73 -0.75 17.76
C LEU A 319 -4.58 -0.10 19.15
N VAL A 320 -3.46 -0.34 19.83
CA VAL A 320 -3.24 0.16 21.18
C VAL A 320 -3.32 1.69 21.24
N PRO A 321 -2.54 2.46 20.46
CA PRO A 321 -2.65 3.93 20.47
C PRO A 321 -4.01 4.42 19.96
N GLY A 322 -4.62 3.73 18.98
CA GLY A 322 -5.96 4.05 18.49
C GLY A 322 -7.00 3.93 19.58
N LEU A 323 -6.98 2.85 20.38
CA LEU A 323 -7.87 2.67 21.52
C LEU A 323 -7.63 3.70 22.61
N VAL A 324 -6.37 3.95 23.01
CA VAL A 324 -6.02 4.96 24.01
C VAL A 324 -6.52 6.34 23.59
N TYR A 325 -6.27 6.71 22.33
CA TYR A 325 -6.76 7.98 21.80
C TYR A 325 -8.29 8.03 21.82
N GLY A 326 -8.95 7.02 21.24
CA GLY A 326 -10.42 6.99 21.12
C GLY A 326 -11.15 7.03 22.46
N ILE A 327 -10.63 6.37 23.49
CA ILE A 327 -11.20 6.40 24.84
C ILE A 327 -11.00 7.78 25.51
N LEU A 328 -9.79 8.34 25.43
CA LEU A 328 -9.47 9.60 26.09
C LEU A 328 -10.08 10.82 25.36
N SER A 329 -10.21 10.76 24.04
CA SER A 329 -10.92 11.78 23.24
C SER A 329 -12.44 11.68 23.39
N LYS A 330 -12.96 10.56 23.92
CA LYS A 330 -14.38 10.17 24.01
C LYS A 330 -15.04 9.89 22.64
N GLU A 331 -14.26 9.55 21.65
CA GLU A 331 -14.77 8.98 20.39
C GLU A 331 -15.31 7.56 20.61
N ILE A 332 -14.67 6.79 21.49
CA ILE A 332 -15.15 5.50 21.99
C ILE A 332 -15.82 5.72 23.35
N LYS A 333 -17.15 5.71 23.39
CA LYS A 333 -17.95 5.90 24.62
C LYS A 333 -18.41 4.58 25.22
N ASN A 334 -18.53 3.56 24.38
CA ASN A 334 -19.02 2.25 24.79
C ASN A 334 -18.54 1.15 23.82
N THR A 335 -18.82 -0.10 24.15
CA THR A 335 -18.44 -1.26 23.36
C THR A 335 -19.11 -1.32 21.98
N LYS A 336 -20.27 -0.67 21.81
CA LYS A 336 -20.97 -0.62 20.52
C LYS A 336 -20.21 0.29 19.53
N ASP A 337 -19.67 1.41 20.03
CA ASP A 337 -18.85 2.33 19.22
C ASP A 337 -17.61 1.59 18.71
N LEU A 338 -16.93 0.85 19.59
CA LEU A 338 -15.77 0.05 19.23
C LEU A 338 -16.13 -1.05 18.23
N GLY A 339 -17.23 -1.78 18.45
CA GLY A 339 -17.72 -2.80 17.51
C GLY A 339 -18.05 -2.22 16.14
N LYS A 340 -18.62 -1.02 16.10
CA LYS A 340 -18.86 -0.30 14.84
C LYS A 340 -17.56 0.05 14.13
N MET A 341 -16.55 0.58 14.85
CA MET A 341 -15.24 0.93 14.27
C MET A 341 -14.54 -0.31 13.70
N PHE A 342 -14.61 -1.47 14.36
CA PHE A 342 -14.10 -2.73 13.81
C PHE A 342 -14.85 -3.12 12.52
N GLY A 343 -16.18 -3.01 12.54
CA GLY A 343 -17.01 -3.28 11.36
C GLY A 343 -16.69 -2.34 10.19
N ASP A 344 -16.57 -1.05 10.45
CA ASP A 344 -16.27 -0.03 9.45
C ASP A 344 -14.84 -0.21 8.88
N ALA A 345 -13.87 -0.58 9.72
CA ALA A 345 -12.50 -0.86 9.30
C ALA A 345 -12.43 -2.03 8.31
N VAL A 346 -13.10 -3.14 8.62
CA VAL A 346 -13.16 -4.31 7.72
C VAL A 346 -14.07 -4.02 6.52
N GLY A 347 -15.17 -3.28 6.71
CA GLY A 347 -16.11 -2.90 5.65
C GLY A 347 -15.47 -2.07 4.53
N SER A 348 -14.49 -1.22 4.88
CA SER A 348 -13.72 -0.46 3.87
C SER A 348 -12.91 -1.37 2.93
N MET A 349 -12.69 -2.64 3.30
CA MET A 349 -11.96 -3.63 2.51
C MET A 349 -12.84 -4.42 1.53
N GLY A 350 -14.12 -4.05 1.35
CA GLY A 350 -15.03 -4.80 0.49
C GLY A 350 -14.50 -5.04 -0.94
N THR A 351 -14.05 -3.98 -1.60
CA THR A 351 -13.43 -4.08 -2.94
C THR A 351 -12.17 -4.94 -2.93
N PHE A 352 -11.33 -4.81 -1.90
CA PHE A 352 -10.12 -5.63 -1.74
C PHE A 352 -10.47 -7.12 -1.63
N ILE A 353 -11.49 -7.49 -0.86
CA ILE A 353 -11.93 -8.89 -0.70
C ILE A 353 -12.34 -9.48 -2.05
N VAL A 354 -13.05 -8.73 -2.89
CA VAL A 354 -13.44 -9.17 -4.24
C VAL A 354 -12.21 -9.31 -5.14
N ILE A 355 -11.28 -8.36 -5.10
CA ILE A 355 -10.01 -8.46 -5.85
C ILE A 355 -9.25 -9.72 -5.43
N VAL A 356 -9.10 -9.96 -4.13
CA VAL A 356 -8.41 -11.15 -3.59
C VAL A 356 -9.09 -12.44 -4.03
N PHE A 357 -10.42 -12.49 -4.08
CA PHE A 357 -11.13 -13.66 -4.58
C PHE A 357 -10.67 -14.04 -5.99
N PHE A 358 -10.69 -13.10 -6.93
CA PHE A 358 -10.28 -13.37 -8.30
C PHE A 358 -8.75 -13.53 -8.46
N ALA A 359 -7.95 -12.80 -7.70
CA ALA A 359 -6.50 -12.93 -7.71
C ALA A 359 -6.06 -14.33 -7.23
N ALA A 360 -6.68 -14.85 -6.18
CA ALA A 360 -6.44 -16.20 -5.68
C ALA A 360 -6.76 -17.25 -6.76
N GLN A 361 -7.89 -17.09 -7.47
CA GLN A 361 -8.22 -17.99 -8.58
C GLN A 361 -7.22 -17.87 -9.73
N LEU A 362 -6.81 -16.64 -10.08
CA LEU A 362 -5.83 -16.41 -11.15
C LEU A 362 -4.51 -17.13 -10.87
N LEU A 363 -3.98 -17.02 -9.64
CA LEU A 363 -2.75 -17.71 -9.24
C LEU A 363 -2.92 -19.23 -9.19
N ALA A 364 -4.07 -19.71 -8.69
CA ALA A 364 -4.40 -21.13 -8.69
C ALA A 364 -4.47 -21.68 -10.12
N TYR A 365 -5.08 -20.97 -11.05
CA TYR A 365 -5.17 -21.35 -12.45
C TYR A 365 -3.80 -21.37 -13.14
N LEU A 366 -2.95 -20.36 -12.87
CA LEU A 366 -1.56 -20.34 -13.36
C LEU A 366 -0.76 -21.54 -12.87
N LYS A 367 -0.89 -21.89 -11.59
CA LYS A 367 -0.21 -23.03 -10.96
C LYS A 367 -0.74 -24.34 -11.52
N TRP A 368 -2.04 -24.57 -11.49
CA TRP A 368 -2.69 -25.80 -11.91
C TRP A 368 -2.48 -26.10 -13.41
N SER A 369 -2.58 -25.08 -14.26
CA SER A 369 -2.38 -25.21 -15.70
C SER A 369 -0.93 -25.43 -16.11
N ASN A 370 0.05 -25.30 -15.23
CA ASN A 370 1.48 -25.29 -15.50
C ASN A 370 1.95 -24.13 -16.40
N LEU A 371 1.08 -23.16 -16.69
CA LEU A 371 1.40 -22.07 -17.60
C LEU A 371 2.56 -21.21 -17.06
N GLY A 372 2.61 -20.96 -15.76
CA GLY A 372 3.68 -20.20 -15.12
C GLY A 372 5.06 -20.81 -15.35
N ILE A 373 5.21 -22.11 -15.11
CA ILE A 373 6.48 -22.84 -15.32
C ILE A 373 6.84 -22.86 -16.80
N ILE A 374 5.86 -23.13 -17.69
CA ILE A 374 6.08 -23.17 -19.13
C ILE A 374 6.55 -21.81 -19.66
N ALA A 375 5.93 -20.73 -19.21
CA ALA A 375 6.31 -19.36 -19.57
C ALA A 375 7.71 -19.01 -19.06
N ALA A 376 8.03 -19.35 -17.80
CA ALA A 376 9.35 -19.12 -17.21
C ALA A 376 10.47 -19.84 -17.98
N VAL A 377 10.30 -21.16 -18.26
CA VAL A 377 11.31 -21.94 -18.97
C VAL A 377 11.50 -21.50 -20.41
N LYS A 378 10.41 -21.18 -21.13
CA LYS A 378 10.50 -20.66 -22.51
C LYS A 378 11.07 -19.25 -22.55
N GLY A 379 10.68 -18.40 -21.61
CA GLY A 379 11.22 -17.03 -21.47
C GLY A 379 12.73 -17.05 -21.20
N ALA A 380 13.19 -17.89 -20.27
CA ALA A 380 14.63 -18.03 -19.99
C ALA A 380 15.41 -18.46 -21.24
N LYS A 381 14.91 -19.44 -22.01
CA LYS A 381 15.55 -19.86 -23.25
C LYS A 381 15.61 -18.77 -24.32
N LEU A 382 14.61 -17.88 -24.39
CA LEU A 382 14.62 -16.74 -25.30
C LEU A 382 15.68 -15.72 -24.90
N LEU A 383 15.90 -15.52 -23.58
CA LEU A 383 16.91 -14.61 -23.06
C LEU A 383 18.34 -15.18 -23.20
N GLU A 384 18.55 -16.50 -23.06
CA GLU A 384 19.84 -17.14 -23.28
C GLU A 384 20.38 -16.93 -24.70
N HIS A 385 19.50 -16.71 -25.69
CA HIS A 385 19.88 -16.46 -27.09
C HIS A 385 20.13 -14.97 -27.39
N GLN A 386 19.85 -14.07 -26.47
CA GLN A 386 20.15 -12.65 -26.62
C GLN A 386 21.39 -12.30 -25.81
N ASN A 387 22.56 -12.32 -26.48
CA ASN A 387 23.84 -11.92 -25.90
C ASN A 387 23.75 -10.58 -25.14
N GLY A 388 23.95 -10.63 -23.81
CA GLY A 388 24.71 -9.65 -23.06
C GLY A 388 24.27 -8.18 -22.96
N ILE A 389 23.11 -7.75 -23.46
CA ILE A 389 22.70 -6.33 -23.44
C ILE A 389 21.54 -6.04 -22.45
N ILE A 390 20.94 -7.05 -21.82
CA ILE A 390 19.80 -6.88 -20.91
C ILE A 390 20.04 -7.63 -19.56
N LEU A 391 21.23 -7.51 -19.02
CA LEU A 391 21.52 -7.89 -17.63
C LEU A 391 22.16 -6.73 -16.91
#